data_9deb29bdf439f33665713a630ca5698b
#
_entry.id   9deb29bdf439f33665713a630ca5698b
#
_cell.length_a   1.000
_cell.length_b   1.000
_cell.length_c   1.000
_cell.angle_alpha   90.00
_cell.angle_beta   90.00
_cell.angle_gamma   90.00
#
_symmetry.space_group_name_H-M   'P 1'
#
loop_
_entity.id
_entity.type
_entity.pdbx_description
1 polymer ?
#
loop_
_entity_poly.entity_id
_entity_poly.type
_entity_poly.pdbx_seq_one_letter_code
_entity_poly.pdbx_strand_id
1 'polypeptide(L)'
;DAQETVGQSGRPGVILSLSDGRRIDLSAREGKIGAGEEVVNHPENKQLFYAADQGGEKISRMNRLDVPQGAEYHLVLSDGTRVWMNARSRLVYPVAFGDTREVELEGEAYFEVTRDENRPFIVHAGQVAVKVLGTEFNVNTCRKQKVQTVLVKGSVQVENGGKREVVLRPGELAETVGT
;
A
#
# COMPACT_ATOMS: atom_id res chain seq x y z
N ASP A 1 16.70 20.10 2.42
CA ASP A 1 16.67 19.80 3.87
C ASP A 1 15.24 19.42 4.23
N ALA A 2 14.97 18.11 4.21
CA ALA A 2 13.69 17.58 4.62
C ALA A 2 13.59 17.67 6.14
N GLN A 3 12.83 18.62 6.66
CA GLN A 3 12.48 18.64 8.08
C GLN A 3 11.50 17.51 8.35
N GLU A 4 11.92 16.52 9.11
CA GLU A 4 11.02 15.55 9.70
C GLU A 4 10.08 16.29 10.65
N THR A 5 8.81 16.32 10.33
CA THR A 5 7.82 16.92 11.22
C THR A 5 7.56 15.92 12.36
N VAL A 6 8.13 16.21 13.50
CA VAL A 6 7.87 15.45 14.73
C VAL A 6 6.46 15.81 15.21
N GLY A 7 5.61 14.81 15.36
CA GLY A 7 4.27 15.01 15.92
C GLY A 7 4.32 15.58 17.35
N GLN A 8 3.22 16.16 17.83
CA GLN A 8 3.12 16.84 19.13
C GLN A 8 3.54 16.01 20.36
N SER A 9 3.77 14.71 20.20
CA SER A 9 4.19 13.79 21.27
C SER A 9 5.68 13.44 21.24
N GLY A 10 6.51 14.08 20.40
CA GLY A 10 7.92 13.74 20.25
C GLY A 10 8.19 12.41 19.55
N ARG A 11 7.18 11.69 19.07
CA ARG A 11 7.30 10.47 18.28
C ARG A 11 7.11 10.78 16.80
N PRO A 12 7.81 10.09 15.88
CA PRO A 12 7.55 10.23 14.45
C PRO A 12 6.09 9.88 14.15
N GLY A 13 5.40 10.74 13.40
CA GLY A 13 4.04 10.51 12.95
C GLY A 13 3.96 9.69 11.66
N VAL A 14 2.74 9.35 11.26
CA VAL A 14 2.46 8.76 9.95
C VAL A 14 2.62 9.86 8.90
N ILE A 15 3.51 9.66 7.93
CA ILE A 15 3.88 10.68 6.96
C ILE A 15 3.43 10.27 5.56
N LEU A 16 2.65 11.15 4.92
CA LEU A 16 2.30 11.06 3.51
C LEU A 16 3.26 11.94 2.71
N SER A 17 4.00 11.35 1.80
CA SER A 17 4.83 12.07 0.83
C SER A 17 4.12 12.11 -0.51
N LEU A 18 3.83 13.32 -0.99
CA LEU A 18 3.16 13.54 -2.27
C LEU A 18 4.16 13.54 -3.43
N SER A 19 3.66 13.35 -4.64
CA SER A 19 4.48 13.33 -5.86
C SER A 19 5.22 14.64 -6.14
N ASP A 20 4.73 15.76 -5.60
CA ASP A 20 5.36 17.09 -5.71
C ASP A 20 6.45 17.34 -4.64
N GLY A 21 6.73 16.37 -3.80
CA GLY A 21 7.75 16.46 -2.74
C GLY A 21 7.24 16.95 -1.40
N ARG A 22 5.99 17.37 -1.28
CA ARG A 22 5.41 17.77 0.01
C ARG A 22 5.27 16.56 0.93
N ARG A 23 5.57 16.77 2.20
CA ARG A 23 5.42 15.77 3.27
C ARG A 23 4.40 16.27 4.28
N ILE A 24 3.42 15.43 4.59
CA ILE A 24 2.29 15.78 5.44
C ILE A 24 2.22 14.80 6.61
N ASP A 25 2.21 15.33 7.84
CA ASP A 25 1.93 14.55 9.04
C ASP A 25 0.42 14.32 9.15
N LEU A 26 0.00 13.08 8.95
CA LEU A 26 -1.41 12.72 8.94
C LEU A 26 -2.06 12.74 10.33
N SER A 27 -1.27 12.69 11.40
CA SER A 27 -1.81 12.79 12.77
C SER A 27 -2.32 14.20 13.11
N ALA A 28 -1.78 15.21 12.42
CA ALA A 28 -2.10 16.63 12.64
C ALA A 28 -2.99 17.25 11.55
N ARG A 29 -3.31 16.49 10.51
CA ARG A 29 -4.04 17.02 9.34
C ARG A 29 -5.37 16.31 9.12
N GLU A 30 -6.46 17.02 9.27
CA GLU A 30 -7.81 16.54 8.96
C GLU A 30 -8.30 17.11 7.63
N GLY A 31 -9.10 16.33 6.90
CA GLY A 31 -9.78 16.76 5.70
C GLY A 31 -8.99 16.57 4.42
N LYS A 32 -9.27 17.43 3.45
CA LYS A 32 -8.74 17.32 2.08
C LYS A 32 -7.26 17.67 2.00
N ILE A 33 -6.54 16.88 1.21
CA ILE A 33 -5.10 17.02 0.98
C ILE A 33 -4.82 17.11 -0.51
N GLY A 34 -3.96 18.05 -0.90
CA GLY A 34 -3.53 18.21 -2.28
C GLY A 34 -4.34 19.21 -3.09
N ALA A 35 -3.86 19.53 -4.29
CA ALA A 35 -4.44 20.55 -5.15
C ALA A 35 -5.74 20.12 -5.85
N GLY A 36 -6.01 18.82 -5.94
CA GLY A 36 -7.16 18.25 -6.66
C GLY A 36 -8.25 17.68 -5.76
N GLU A 37 -8.15 17.84 -4.44
CA GLU A 37 -9.12 17.31 -3.47
C GLU A 37 -9.37 15.79 -3.58
N GLU A 38 -8.44 15.07 -4.16
CA GLU A 38 -8.56 13.63 -4.44
C GLU A 38 -8.35 12.76 -3.18
N VAL A 39 -7.78 13.36 -2.15
CA VAL A 39 -7.36 12.65 -0.94
C VAL A 39 -7.97 13.30 0.28
N VAL A 40 -8.57 12.49 1.15
CA VAL A 40 -9.16 12.94 2.42
C VAL A 40 -8.55 12.14 3.56
N ASN A 41 -8.08 12.84 4.59
CA ASN A 41 -7.54 12.22 5.78
C ASN A 41 -8.53 12.33 6.96
N HIS A 42 -8.76 11.19 7.61
CA HIS A 42 -9.57 11.07 8.83
C HIS A 42 -8.68 10.53 9.97
N PRO A 43 -7.94 11.40 10.67
CA PRO A 43 -6.99 10.97 11.69
C PRO A 43 -7.63 10.25 12.88
N GLU A 44 -8.87 10.55 13.20
CA GLU A 44 -9.65 9.89 14.25
C GLU A 44 -9.89 8.41 13.96
N ASN A 45 -9.99 8.03 12.68
CA ASN A 45 -10.14 6.66 12.21
C ASN A 45 -8.83 6.06 11.71
N LYS A 46 -7.73 6.82 11.75
CA LYS A 46 -6.44 6.47 11.16
C LYS A 46 -6.59 6.02 9.71
N GLN A 47 -7.36 6.79 8.93
CA GLN A 47 -7.73 6.44 7.57
C GLN A 47 -7.40 7.56 6.59
N LEU A 48 -6.73 7.18 5.51
CA LEU A 48 -6.49 7.99 4.32
C LEU A 48 -7.33 7.45 3.18
N PHE A 49 -8.15 8.29 2.57
CA PHE A 49 -9.11 7.91 1.54
C PHE A 49 -8.80 8.60 0.22
N TYR A 50 -8.67 7.83 -0.85
CA TYR A 50 -8.57 8.34 -2.21
C TYR A 50 -9.91 8.26 -2.93
N ALA A 51 -10.28 9.34 -3.61
CA ALA A 51 -11.48 9.37 -4.44
C ALA A 51 -11.36 8.34 -5.57
N ALA A 52 -12.50 7.79 -5.97
CA ALA A 52 -12.57 6.86 -7.08
C ALA A 52 -12.03 7.51 -8.37
N ASP A 53 -11.28 6.72 -9.15
CA ASP A 53 -10.77 7.12 -10.45
C ASP A 53 -11.94 7.45 -11.39
N GLN A 54 -11.99 8.68 -11.89
CA GLN A 54 -13.03 9.16 -12.80
C GLN A 54 -12.70 8.93 -14.28
N GLY A 55 -11.55 8.28 -14.58
CA GLY A 55 -11.13 8.04 -15.96
C GLY A 55 -10.73 9.35 -16.66
N GLY A 56 -9.58 9.87 -16.36
CA GLY A 56 -8.98 11.05 -17.02
C GLY A 56 -7.60 10.72 -17.55
N GLU A 57 -6.87 11.76 -17.98
CA GLU A 57 -5.46 11.61 -18.31
C GLU A 57 -4.73 10.92 -17.14
N LYS A 58 -4.12 9.78 -17.43
CA LYS A 58 -3.34 8.99 -16.48
C LYS A 58 -2.06 9.75 -16.12
N ILE A 59 -2.19 10.74 -15.24
CA ILE A 59 -1.03 11.38 -14.65
C ILE A 59 -0.45 10.39 -13.66
N SER A 60 0.73 9.87 -13.97
CA SER A 60 1.46 8.92 -13.16
C SER A 60 2.04 9.59 -11.90
N ARG A 61 1.15 10.01 -10.98
CA ARG A 61 1.54 10.58 -9.69
C ARG A 61 1.62 9.47 -8.66
N MET A 62 2.80 9.29 -8.09
CA MET A 62 3.06 8.32 -7.04
C MET A 62 3.12 9.00 -5.68
N ASN A 63 2.38 8.49 -4.72
CA ASN A 63 2.46 8.90 -3.32
C ASN A 63 3.11 7.79 -2.49
N ARG A 64 3.62 8.17 -1.32
CA ARG A 64 4.23 7.23 -0.38
C ARG A 64 3.68 7.45 1.01
N LEU A 65 3.23 6.38 1.65
CA LEU A 65 2.78 6.39 3.04
C LEU A 65 3.81 5.66 3.90
N ASP A 66 4.37 6.37 4.87
CA ASP A 66 5.31 5.83 5.86
C ASP A 66 4.63 5.72 7.22
N VAL A 67 4.55 4.49 7.75
CA VAL A 67 3.99 4.20 9.07
C VAL A 67 5.13 3.82 10.01
N PRO A 68 5.42 4.63 11.05
CA PRO A 68 6.53 4.39 11.95
C PRO A 68 6.24 3.29 12.97
N GLN A 69 7.25 2.98 13.78
CA GLN A 69 7.09 2.06 14.92
C GLN A 69 6.03 2.59 15.90
N GLY A 70 5.18 1.70 16.37
CA GLY A 70 4.11 2.03 17.34
C GLY A 70 2.87 2.65 16.71
N ALA A 71 2.80 2.75 15.39
CA ALA A 71 1.64 3.26 14.67
C ALA A 71 1.08 2.21 13.71
N GLU A 72 -0.14 2.43 13.26
CA GLU A 72 -0.81 1.71 12.19
C GLU A 72 -1.65 2.71 11.41
N TYR A 73 -1.93 2.43 10.15
CA TYR A 73 -2.77 3.29 9.33
C TYR A 73 -3.55 2.50 8.29
N HIS A 74 -4.71 3.01 7.95
CA HIS A 74 -5.62 2.41 6.99
C HIS A 74 -5.72 3.28 5.74
N LEU A 75 -5.64 2.66 4.57
CA LEU A 75 -5.61 3.33 3.29
C LEU A 75 -6.68 2.75 2.37
N VAL A 76 -7.49 3.61 1.76
CA VAL A 76 -8.41 3.24 0.69
C VAL A 76 -7.89 3.83 -0.62
N LEU A 77 -7.52 2.97 -1.56
CA LEU A 77 -6.98 3.35 -2.86
C LEU A 77 -8.08 3.76 -3.85
N SER A 78 -7.69 4.34 -4.97
CA SER A 78 -8.63 4.86 -5.97
C SER A 78 -9.53 3.82 -6.63
N ASP A 79 -9.15 2.55 -6.58
CA ASP A 79 -9.96 1.42 -7.06
C ASP A 79 -10.89 0.82 -5.98
N GLY A 80 -10.88 1.39 -4.77
CA GLY A 80 -11.62 0.89 -3.62
C GLY A 80 -10.89 -0.18 -2.82
N THR A 81 -9.69 -0.59 -3.23
CA THR A 81 -8.85 -1.52 -2.47
C THR A 81 -8.53 -0.94 -1.11
N ARG A 82 -8.66 -1.75 -0.06
CA ARG A 82 -8.35 -1.38 1.32
C ARG A 82 -7.03 -2.00 1.73
N VAL A 83 -6.20 -1.18 2.37
CA VAL A 83 -4.88 -1.59 2.86
C VAL A 83 -4.76 -1.21 4.32
N TRP A 84 -4.47 -2.20 5.18
CA TRP A 84 -4.14 -1.98 6.59
C TRP A 84 -2.65 -2.12 6.75
N MET A 85 -1.98 -1.03 7.06
CA MET A 85 -0.54 -0.98 7.21
C MET A 85 -0.15 -1.08 8.68
N ASN A 86 0.70 -2.05 8.99
CA ASN A 86 1.28 -2.23 10.31
C ASN A 86 2.45 -1.26 10.55
N ALA A 87 2.94 -1.24 11.79
CA ALA A 87 4.12 -0.46 12.17
C ALA A 87 5.35 -0.81 11.30
N ARG A 88 6.23 0.15 11.09
CA ARG A 88 7.45 0.03 10.29
C ARG A 88 7.19 -0.37 8.85
N SER A 89 6.13 0.15 8.26
CA SER A 89 5.74 -0.18 6.90
C SER A 89 5.70 1.05 6.01
N ARG A 90 5.98 0.82 4.73
CA ARG A 90 5.97 1.82 3.69
C ARG A 90 5.25 1.27 2.48
N LEU A 91 4.34 2.04 1.92
CA LEU A 91 3.66 1.72 0.68
C LEU A 91 3.86 2.86 -0.32
N VAL A 92 4.30 2.53 -1.53
CA VAL A 92 4.34 3.44 -2.68
C VAL A 92 3.26 3.02 -3.64
N TYR A 93 2.41 3.95 -4.04
CA TYR A 93 1.23 3.65 -4.84
C TYR A 93 0.85 4.84 -5.72
N PRO A 94 0.21 4.61 -6.88
CA PRO A 94 -0.28 5.70 -7.72
C PRO A 94 -1.56 6.32 -7.13
N VAL A 95 -1.74 7.61 -7.34
CA VAL A 95 -2.97 8.33 -6.96
C VAL A 95 -4.18 7.77 -7.72
N ALA A 96 -3.97 7.37 -8.97
CA ALA A 96 -4.96 6.68 -9.80
C ALA A 96 -4.27 5.54 -10.57
N PHE A 97 -4.93 4.38 -10.64
CA PHE A 97 -4.40 3.23 -11.37
C PHE A 97 -4.59 3.35 -12.88
N GLY A 98 -3.63 2.79 -13.63
CA GLY A 98 -3.69 2.63 -15.08
C GLY A 98 -4.26 1.28 -15.51
N ASP A 99 -3.67 0.71 -16.55
CA ASP A 99 -4.06 -0.60 -17.09
C ASP A 99 -3.70 -1.75 -16.15
N THR A 100 -2.71 -1.55 -15.29
CA THR A 100 -2.34 -2.44 -14.20
C THR A 100 -2.44 -1.69 -12.88
N ARG A 101 -2.65 -2.44 -11.78
CA ARG A 101 -2.70 -1.89 -10.43
C ARG A 101 -1.47 -2.36 -9.68
N GLU A 102 -0.45 -1.50 -9.59
CA GLU A 102 0.83 -1.88 -9.01
C GLU A 102 1.20 -0.98 -7.83
N VAL A 103 1.63 -1.61 -6.75
CA VAL A 103 2.12 -0.94 -5.53
C VAL A 103 3.43 -1.59 -5.08
N GLU A 104 4.22 -0.85 -4.31
CA GLU A 104 5.45 -1.35 -3.70
C GLU A 104 5.31 -1.34 -2.17
N LEU A 105 5.65 -2.44 -1.53
CA LEU A 105 5.57 -2.61 -0.09
C LEU A 105 6.92 -2.93 0.53
N GLU A 106 7.24 -2.20 1.60
CA GLU A 106 8.22 -2.58 2.62
C GLU A 106 7.51 -2.68 3.96
N GLY A 107 7.74 -3.76 4.70
CA GLY A 107 7.08 -4.01 5.98
C GLY A 107 5.92 -4.98 5.86
N GLU A 108 4.85 -4.74 6.58
CA GLU A 108 3.67 -5.61 6.59
C GLU A 108 2.39 -4.84 6.32
N ALA A 109 1.57 -5.39 5.43
CA ALA A 109 0.24 -4.88 5.15
C ALA A 109 -0.74 -6.01 4.83
N TYR A 110 -1.98 -5.79 5.23
CA TYR A 110 -3.12 -6.60 4.84
C TYR A 110 -3.88 -5.90 3.72
N PHE A 111 -4.19 -6.64 2.66
CA PHE A 111 -4.87 -6.12 1.48
C PHE A 111 -6.24 -6.78 1.29
N GLU A 112 -7.25 -5.97 1.06
CA GLU A 112 -8.55 -6.39 0.58
C GLU A 112 -8.74 -5.75 -0.80
N VAL A 113 -8.38 -6.50 -1.84
CA VAL A 113 -8.32 -5.99 -3.21
C VAL A 113 -9.67 -6.07 -3.88
N THR A 114 -10.13 -4.96 -4.43
CA THR A 114 -11.32 -4.89 -5.27
C THR A 114 -11.14 -5.75 -6.51
N ARG A 115 -12.11 -6.62 -6.78
CA ARG A 115 -12.07 -7.53 -7.94
C ARG A 115 -12.13 -6.75 -9.25
N ASP A 116 -11.14 -6.97 -10.10
CA ASP A 116 -11.09 -6.50 -11.48
C ASP A 116 -10.25 -7.48 -12.31
N GLU A 117 -10.92 -8.33 -13.07
CA GLU A 117 -10.26 -9.37 -13.87
C GLU A 117 -9.46 -8.82 -15.04
N ASN A 118 -9.76 -7.60 -15.49
CA ASN A 118 -9.08 -6.94 -16.59
C ASN A 118 -7.82 -6.17 -16.14
N ARG A 119 -7.71 -5.88 -14.85
CA ARG A 119 -6.56 -5.16 -14.28
C ARG A 119 -6.02 -5.90 -13.06
N PRO A 120 -4.99 -6.73 -13.24
CA PRO A 120 -4.34 -7.40 -12.12
C PRO A 120 -3.82 -6.39 -11.10
N PHE A 121 -3.90 -6.76 -9.81
CA PHE A 121 -3.29 -6.01 -8.72
C PHE A 121 -2.00 -6.70 -8.32
N ILE A 122 -0.89 -5.95 -8.32
CA ILE A 122 0.44 -6.50 -8.09
C ILE A 122 1.09 -5.77 -6.93
N VAL A 123 1.46 -6.52 -5.88
CA VAL A 123 2.27 -6.01 -4.78
C VAL A 123 3.72 -6.41 -5.03
N HIS A 124 4.57 -5.41 -5.25
CA HIS A 124 6.01 -5.61 -5.36
C HIS A 124 6.66 -5.51 -3.98
N ALA A 125 7.35 -6.55 -3.57
CA ALA A 125 8.11 -6.64 -2.34
C ALA A 125 9.54 -7.07 -2.68
N GLY A 126 10.40 -6.11 -3.03
CA GLY A 126 11.72 -6.39 -3.59
C GLY A 126 11.59 -7.12 -4.94
N GLN A 127 12.19 -8.29 -5.06
CA GLN A 127 12.11 -9.13 -6.26
C GLN A 127 10.83 -9.98 -6.32
N VAL A 128 10.11 -10.08 -5.21
CA VAL A 128 8.88 -10.86 -5.12
C VAL A 128 7.71 -10.02 -5.62
N ALA A 129 6.90 -10.59 -6.50
CA ALA A 129 5.64 -10.00 -6.95
C ALA A 129 4.47 -10.90 -6.55
N VAL A 130 3.48 -10.30 -5.89
CA VAL A 130 2.25 -10.97 -5.48
C VAL A 130 1.13 -10.46 -6.37
N LYS A 131 0.59 -11.33 -7.24
CA LYS A 131 -0.42 -10.99 -8.25
C LYS A 131 -1.79 -11.55 -7.87
N VAL A 132 -2.79 -10.68 -7.90
CA VAL A 132 -4.17 -11.04 -7.58
C VAL A 132 -5.15 -10.35 -8.53
N LEU A 133 -6.37 -10.87 -8.63
CA LEU A 133 -7.47 -10.24 -9.37
C LEU A 133 -8.51 -9.62 -8.45
N GLY A 134 -8.75 -10.22 -7.30
CA GLY A 134 -9.65 -9.75 -6.25
C GLY A 134 -9.54 -10.70 -5.06
N THR A 135 -8.86 -10.29 -4.01
CA THR A 135 -8.30 -11.22 -3.03
C THR A 135 -8.10 -10.51 -1.69
N GLU A 136 -8.22 -11.26 -0.60
CA GLU A 136 -7.81 -10.83 0.73
C GLU A 136 -6.56 -11.60 1.14
N PHE A 137 -5.48 -10.88 1.43
CA PHE A 137 -4.18 -11.49 1.74
C PHE A 137 -3.29 -10.56 2.55
N ASN A 138 -2.32 -11.15 3.24
CA ASN A 138 -1.31 -10.42 4.01
C ASN A 138 0.07 -10.63 3.40
N VAL A 139 0.85 -9.57 3.29
CA VAL A 139 2.25 -9.61 2.85
C VAL A 139 3.14 -9.06 3.95
N ASN A 140 4.18 -9.79 4.32
CA ASN A 140 5.14 -9.40 5.35
C ASN A 140 6.57 -9.54 4.83
N THR A 141 7.27 -8.42 4.76
CA THR A 141 8.67 -8.33 4.32
C THR A 141 9.65 -8.06 5.47
N CYS A 142 9.16 -8.05 6.72
CA CYS A 142 9.95 -7.65 7.89
C CYS A 142 11.04 -8.67 8.28
N ARG A 143 10.99 -9.87 7.76
CA ARG A 143 12.01 -10.89 8.01
C ARG A 143 13.12 -10.77 6.98
N LYS A 144 14.36 -10.83 7.44
CA LYS A 144 15.55 -10.70 6.59
C LYS A 144 15.46 -11.58 5.34
N GLN A 145 15.46 -10.94 4.18
CA GLN A 145 15.47 -11.59 2.86
C GLN A 145 14.30 -12.56 2.59
N LYS A 146 13.22 -12.46 3.38
CA LYS A 146 12.06 -13.33 3.21
C LYS A 146 10.79 -12.50 3.06
N VAL A 147 9.96 -12.89 2.11
CA VAL A 147 8.62 -12.36 1.93
C VAL A 147 7.61 -13.45 2.25
N GLN A 148 6.76 -13.20 3.24
CA GLN A 148 5.66 -14.10 3.59
C GLN A 148 4.36 -13.56 3.02
N THR A 149 3.65 -14.43 2.30
CA THR A 149 2.31 -14.13 1.77
C THR A 149 1.34 -15.15 2.32
N VAL A 150 0.30 -14.67 3.00
CA VAL A 150 -0.79 -15.50 3.53
C VAL A 150 -2.07 -15.17 2.80
N LEU A 151 -2.70 -16.15 2.20
CA LEU A 151 -3.97 -15.99 1.52
C LEU A 151 -5.14 -16.25 2.46
N VAL A 152 -6.07 -15.31 2.54
CA VAL A 152 -7.31 -15.43 3.33
C VAL A 152 -8.49 -15.80 2.44
N LYS A 153 -8.66 -15.11 1.29
CA LYS A 153 -9.78 -15.33 0.38
C LYS A 153 -9.36 -15.07 -1.06
N GLY A 154 -9.77 -15.94 -1.97
CA GLY A 154 -9.50 -15.82 -3.40
C GLY A 154 -8.33 -16.68 -3.86
N SER A 155 -7.48 -16.14 -4.71
CA SER A 155 -6.30 -16.81 -5.27
C SER A 155 -5.16 -15.82 -5.40
N VAL A 156 -3.95 -16.26 -5.08
CA VAL A 156 -2.72 -15.46 -5.17
C VAL A 156 -1.69 -16.21 -5.98
N GLN A 157 -1.09 -15.52 -6.94
CA GLN A 157 0.11 -15.99 -7.64
C GLN A 157 1.33 -15.26 -7.10
N VAL A 158 2.33 -16.01 -6.64
CA VAL A 158 3.59 -15.45 -6.16
C VAL A 158 4.68 -15.71 -7.21
N GLU A 159 5.40 -14.66 -7.57
CA GLU A 159 6.52 -14.70 -8.49
C GLU A 159 7.79 -14.19 -7.78
N ASN A 160 8.94 -14.74 -8.16
CA ASN A 160 10.24 -14.29 -7.68
C ASN A 160 11.20 -14.12 -8.87
N GLY A 161 11.70 -12.88 -9.04
CA GLY A 161 12.58 -12.55 -10.15
C GLY A 161 11.95 -12.78 -11.53
N GLY A 162 10.63 -12.58 -11.65
CA GLY A 162 9.87 -12.79 -12.89
C GLY A 162 9.48 -14.25 -13.18
N LYS A 163 9.83 -15.18 -12.29
CA LYS A 163 9.45 -16.59 -12.41
C LYS A 163 8.32 -16.93 -11.46
N ARG A 164 7.30 -17.60 -11.97
CA ARG A 164 6.20 -18.10 -11.17
C ARG A 164 6.70 -19.19 -10.22
N GLU A 165 6.50 -19.00 -8.91
CA GLU A 165 6.89 -19.98 -7.91
C GLU A 165 5.70 -20.81 -7.42
N VAL A 166 4.59 -20.14 -7.05
CA VAL A 166 3.46 -20.83 -6.45
C VAL A 166 2.15 -20.08 -6.65
N VAL A 167 1.05 -20.84 -6.68
CA VAL A 167 -0.32 -20.34 -6.57
C VAL A 167 -0.87 -20.80 -5.22
N LEU A 168 -1.31 -19.85 -4.40
CA LEU A 168 -1.87 -20.13 -3.09
C LEU A 168 -3.39 -20.32 -3.15
N ARG A 169 -3.88 -21.17 -2.26
CA ARG A 169 -5.30 -21.34 -1.91
C ARG A 169 -5.57 -20.72 -0.54
N PRO A 170 -6.83 -20.40 -0.21
CA PRO A 170 -7.18 -19.87 1.11
C PRO A 170 -6.63 -20.72 2.26
N GLY A 171 -6.00 -20.06 3.23
CA GLY A 171 -5.35 -20.69 4.38
C GLY A 171 -3.89 -21.07 4.16
N GLU A 172 -3.38 -20.98 2.91
CA GLU A 172 -1.98 -21.31 2.62
C GLU A 172 -1.07 -20.11 2.80
N LEU A 173 0.20 -20.40 3.10
CA LEU A 173 1.28 -19.44 3.24
C LEU A 173 2.41 -19.79 2.27
N ALA A 174 2.93 -18.78 1.56
CA ALA A 174 4.18 -18.85 0.84
C ALA A 174 5.25 -18.06 1.56
N GLU A 175 6.42 -18.64 1.71
CA GLU A 175 7.62 -17.94 2.15
C GLU A 175 8.63 -17.94 1.00
N THR A 176 8.93 -16.76 0.49
CA THR A 176 9.81 -16.58 -0.66
C THR A 176 11.09 -15.91 -0.22
N VAL A 177 12.22 -16.49 -0.57
CA VAL A 177 13.54 -15.90 -0.29
C VAL A 177 13.86 -14.88 -1.38
N GLY A 178 13.89 -13.60 -1.01
CA GLY A 178 14.38 -12.55 -1.87
C GLY A 178 15.93 -12.51 -1.82
N THR A 179 16.56 -12.52 -2.95
CA THR A 179 18.02 -12.31 -3.05
C THR A 179 18.34 -10.86 -3.31
#